data_ba98a30efb1f7fe588adc04d417d3e41
#
_entry.id   ba98a30efb1f7fe588adc04d417d3e41
#
_cell.length_a   1.000
_cell.length_b   1.000
_cell.length_c   1.000
_cell.angle_alpha   90.00
_cell.angle_beta   90.00
_cell.angle_gamma   90.00
#
_symmetry.space_group_name_H-M   'P 1'
#
loop_
_entity.id
_entity.type
_entity.pdbx_description
1 polymer ?
#
loop_
_entity_poly.entity_id
_entity_poly.type
_entity_poly.pdbx_seq_one_letter_code
_entity_poly.pdbx_strand_id
1 'polypeptide(L)'
;MPDMARLPLIFILVLSLSSLRCNSGTNTNTNTPSNSAPENAVVPTLGYQVVNIWPHDPNAFTQGLVVLDGKMLESTGQVGFSSLRNVDMQTGRILKKVDVPPPFFAEGIALLNNKIYQLTWEQQLGFIYDANTFEKVGQFKYDGEGWGLTTDGQSLILSDGSNRIRFLDPDSFQVKKTIAVTDGKAPVRNLNELEFVNGEIYANVWHDDRIASINPQTGHITAWIDLTGLLPPGDVQDPEAVLNGIAFDQSSGRLFVTGKLWPRLFEIKIKR
;
A
#
# COMPACT_ATOMS: atom_id res chain seq x y z
N MET A 1 5.36 40.81 51.41
CA MET A 1 6.61 41.20 52.04
C MET A 1 6.80 40.33 53.28
N PRO A 2 7.91 39.68 53.55
CA PRO A 2 9.28 39.78 53.11
C PRO A 2 9.74 38.50 52.39
N ASP A 3 10.95 38.21 51.97
CA ASP A 3 12.19 38.94 51.74
C ASP A 3 13.09 38.04 50.89
N MET A 4 13.90 38.62 50.06
CA MET A 4 14.86 37.96 49.20
C MET A 4 16.09 37.47 49.97
N ALA A 5 16.58 36.27 49.70
CA ALA A 5 17.94 35.87 50.00
C ALA A 5 18.64 35.30 48.77
N ARG A 6 19.62 36.05 48.26
CA ARG A 6 20.59 35.65 47.24
C ARG A 6 21.74 34.87 47.88
N LEU A 7 22.17 33.76 47.25
CA LEU A 7 23.45 33.11 47.57
C LEU A 7 24.32 33.07 46.32
N PRO A 8 25.67 33.22 46.45
CA PRO A 8 26.57 33.53 45.36
C PRO A 8 27.16 32.30 44.66
N LEU A 9 27.48 32.53 43.41
CA LEU A 9 28.24 31.67 42.50
C LEU A 9 29.69 31.53 43.00
N ILE A 10 30.18 30.30 43.18
CA ILE A 10 31.60 30.02 43.36
C ILE A 10 32.11 29.35 42.06
N PHE A 11 33.01 30.07 41.37
CA PHE A 11 33.82 29.55 40.29
C PHE A 11 34.99 28.78 40.87
N ILE A 12 35.14 27.50 40.53
CA ILE A 12 36.37 26.73 40.76
C ILE A 12 37.01 26.48 39.41
N LEU A 13 38.14 27.14 39.22
CA LEU A 13 39.04 26.97 38.06
C LEU A 13 39.99 25.80 38.38
N VAL A 14 39.90 24.72 37.64
CA VAL A 14 40.87 23.61 37.71
C VAL A 14 41.74 23.64 36.46
N LEU A 15 42.99 24.06 36.60
CA LEU A 15 44.02 23.84 35.61
C LEU A 15 44.47 22.37 35.65
N SER A 16 44.48 21.66 34.54
CA SER A 16 45.20 20.41 34.44
C SER A 16 46.15 20.45 33.23
N LEU A 17 47.39 20.14 33.53
CA LEU A 17 48.52 20.10 32.59
C LEU A 17 48.34 19.02 31.50
N SER A 18 48.66 19.42 30.29
CA SER A 18 48.79 18.56 29.11
C SER A 18 50.12 17.79 29.14
N SER A 19 50.07 16.48 29.11
CA SER A 19 51.21 15.63 28.75
C SER A 19 50.99 15.09 27.33
N LEU A 20 51.80 15.55 26.38
CA LEU A 20 51.92 14.93 25.06
C LEU A 20 52.47 13.48 25.20
N ARG A 21 51.71 12.53 24.74
CA ARG A 21 52.26 11.23 24.35
C ARG A 21 51.97 10.99 22.87
N CYS A 22 53.03 10.97 22.07
CA CYS A 22 52.99 10.37 20.74
C CYS A 22 52.74 8.87 20.88
N ASN A 23 51.67 8.39 20.25
CA ASN A 23 51.51 6.95 20.04
C ASN A 23 51.19 6.70 18.56
N SER A 24 52.09 5.97 17.93
CA SER A 24 51.98 5.47 16.59
C SER A 24 50.86 4.43 16.52
N GLY A 25 49.66 4.87 16.06
CA GLY A 25 48.52 3.99 15.86
C GLY A 25 48.48 3.46 14.43
N THR A 26 48.59 2.16 14.29
CA THR A 26 48.36 1.40 13.08
C THR A 26 46.94 1.66 12.54
N ASN A 27 46.85 2.13 11.29
CA ASN A 27 45.62 2.24 10.52
C ASN A 27 45.04 0.84 10.26
N THR A 28 44.07 0.42 11.03
CA THR A 28 43.20 -0.68 10.65
C THR A 28 42.02 -0.09 9.86
N ASN A 29 42.13 -0.10 8.53
CA ASN A 29 41.01 0.10 7.64
C ASN A 29 39.98 -1.03 7.85
N THR A 30 38.98 -0.82 8.70
CA THR A 30 37.78 -1.62 8.70
C THR A 30 36.90 -1.13 7.57
N ASN A 31 37.11 -1.66 6.37
CA ASN A 31 36.13 -1.59 5.29
C ASN A 31 34.89 -2.38 5.72
N THR A 32 33.94 -1.72 6.36
CA THR A 32 32.56 -2.22 6.42
C THR A 32 32.02 -2.13 5.00
N PRO A 33 31.59 -3.22 4.36
CA PRO A 33 30.98 -3.12 3.05
C PRO A 33 29.67 -2.34 3.21
N SER A 34 29.64 -1.11 2.71
CA SER A 34 28.39 -0.39 2.51
C SER A 34 27.64 -1.11 1.41
N ASN A 35 26.61 -1.84 1.78
CA ASN A 35 25.71 -2.54 0.86
C ASN A 35 24.70 -1.54 0.26
N SER A 36 25.21 -0.43 -0.28
CA SER A 36 24.46 0.49 -1.11
C SER A 36 24.40 -0.12 -2.50
N ALA A 37 23.21 -0.53 -2.93
CA ALA A 37 22.99 -0.90 -4.31
C ALA A 37 23.49 0.25 -5.22
N PRO A 38 24.05 -0.06 -6.39
CA PRO A 38 24.61 0.94 -7.30
C PRO A 38 23.49 1.94 -7.70
N GLU A 39 23.77 3.21 -7.54
CA GLU A 39 22.81 4.35 -7.70
C GLU A 39 22.24 4.51 -9.12
N ASN A 40 22.58 3.62 -10.06
CA ASN A 40 22.16 3.60 -11.46
C ASN A 40 21.72 2.20 -11.95
N ALA A 41 21.29 1.30 -11.08
CA ALA A 41 20.73 0.04 -11.55
C ALA A 41 19.39 0.32 -12.25
N VAL A 42 19.28 -0.08 -13.51
CA VAL A 42 18.00 -0.03 -14.25
C VAL A 42 17.01 -0.94 -13.53
N VAL A 43 15.83 -0.38 -13.17
CA VAL A 43 14.77 -1.17 -12.53
C VAL A 43 14.28 -2.22 -13.54
N PRO A 44 14.30 -3.52 -13.18
CA PRO A 44 13.88 -4.57 -14.11
C PRO A 44 12.39 -4.50 -14.40
N THR A 45 12.03 -4.84 -15.65
CA THR A 45 10.64 -5.08 -16.03
C THR A 45 10.41 -6.59 -16.14
N LEU A 46 9.45 -7.08 -15.39
CA LEU A 46 9.07 -8.49 -15.31
C LEU A 46 7.81 -8.71 -16.12
N GLY A 47 7.73 -9.83 -16.83
CA GLY A 47 6.52 -10.25 -17.51
C GLY A 47 5.62 -11.12 -16.62
N TYR A 48 4.56 -11.62 -17.20
CA TYR A 48 3.60 -12.49 -16.52
C TYR A 48 3.25 -13.74 -17.33
N GLN A 49 2.58 -14.67 -16.67
CA GLN A 49 1.88 -15.79 -17.28
C GLN A 49 0.50 -15.89 -16.65
N VAL A 50 -0.54 -15.90 -17.48
CA VAL A 50 -1.91 -16.20 -17.03
C VAL A 50 -1.99 -17.68 -16.64
N VAL A 51 -2.47 -17.95 -15.44
CA VAL A 51 -2.69 -19.30 -14.91
C VAL A 51 -4.15 -19.68 -15.07
N ASN A 52 -5.06 -18.79 -14.64
CA ASN A 52 -6.50 -18.97 -14.74
C ASN A 52 -7.18 -17.63 -15.07
N ILE A 53 -8.39 -17.72 -15.60
CA ILE A 53 -9.28 -16.59 -15.86
C ILE A 53 -10.66 -16.97 -15.32
N TRP A 54 -11.25 -16.07 -14.54
CA TRP A 54 -12.60 -16.21 -14.00
C TRP A 54 -13.49 -15.04 -14.41
N PRO A 55 -14.81 -15.23 -14.37
CA PRO A 55 -15.75 -14.12 -14.54
C PRO A 55 -15.56 -13.06 -13.45
N HIS A 56 -15.70 -11.81 -13.81
CA HIS A 56 -15.76 -10.67 -12.90
C HIS A 56 -16.94 -9.78 -13.32
N ASP A 57 -17.52 -9.05 -12.37
CA ASP A 57 -18.66 -8.17 -12.63
C ASP A 57 -18.24 -6.95 -13.47
N PRO A 58 -18.69 -6.83 -14.73
CA PRO A 58 -18.29 -5.70 -15.59
C PRO A 58 -18.88 -4.35 -15.13
N ASN A 59 -19.72 -4.33 -14.10
CA ASN A 59 -20.21 -3.11 -13.47
C ASN A 59 -19.45 -2.78 -12.18
N ALA A 60 -18.47 -3.59 -11.79
CA ALA A 60 -17.64 -3.33 -10.62
C ALA A 60 -16.59 -2.28 -10.94
N PHE A 61 -16.74 -1.07 -10.40
CA PHE A 61 -15.69 -0.06 -10.44
C PHE A 61 -14.68 -0.35 -9.32
N THR A 62 -13.85 -1.37 -9.53
CA THR A 62 -12.96 -1.96 -8.52
C THR A 62 -11.95 -0.95 -7.99
N GLN A 63 -11.91 -0.80 -6.67
CA GLN A 63 -11.03 0.12 -5.95
C GLN A 63 -10.19 -0.58 -4.87
N GLY A 64 -10.52 -1.82 -4.52
CA GLY A 64 -9.74 -2.60 -3.59
C GLY A 64 -10.11 -4.08 -3.69
N LEU A 65 -9.12 -4.94 -3.51
CA LEU A 65 -9.25 -6.39 -3.69
C LEU A 65 -8.46 -7.13 -2.61
N VAL A 66 -9.05 -8.15 -1.98
CA VAL A 66 -8.37 -8.97 -0.96
C VAL A 66 -8.87 -10.41 -1.04
N VAL A 67 -7.98 -11.40 -0.89
CA VAL A 67 -8.38 -12.80 -0.73
C VAL A 67 -8.68 -13.11 0.73
N LEU A 68 -9.83 -13.72 1.00
CA LEU A 68 -10.20 -14.27 2.31
C LEU A 68 -10.84 -15.65 2.16
N ASP A 69 -10.21 -16.67 2.70
CA ASP A 69 -10.72 -18.06 2.74
C ASP A 69 -11.17 -18.57 1.36
N GLY A 70 -10.37 -18.30 0.32
CA GLY A 70 -10.64 -18.72 -1.06
C GLY A 70 -11.76 -17.95 -1.77
N LYS A 71 -12.23 -16.86 -1.18
CA LYS A 71 -13.19 -15.90 -1.76
C LYS A 71 -12.51 -14.56 -1.99
N MET A 72 -13.14 -13.72 -2.79
CA MET A 72 -12.66 -12.37 -3.05
C MET A 72 -13.49 -11.34 -2.29
N LEU A 73 -12.83 -10.55 -1.43
CA LEU A 73 -13.40 -9.31 -0.93
C LEU A 73 -13.09 -8.21 -1.94
N GLU A 74 -14.10 -7.43 -2.28
CA GLU A 74 -13.98 -6.37 -3.26
C GLU A 74 -14.63 -5.08 -2.76
N SER A 75 -13.94 -3.98 -2.89
CA SER A 75 -14.47 -2.62 -2.73
C SER A 75 -14.71 -2.01 -4.10
N THR A 76 -15.90 -1.49 -4.32
CA THR A 76 -16.26 -0.80 -5.56
C THR A 76 -16.60 0.65 -5.32
N GLY A 77 -16.14 1.54 -6.20
CA GLY A 77 -16.38 2.98 -6.16
C GLY A 77 -17.69 3.41 -6.81
N GLN A 78 -17.78 4.70 -7.06
CA GLN A 78 -18.90 5.48 -7.62
C GLN A 78 -19.98 5.84 -6.59
N VAL A 79 -20.26 7.16 -6.45
CA VAL A 79 -21.25 7.68 -5.51
C VAL A 79 -22.64 7.12 -5.85
N GLY A 80 -23.29 6.53 -4.85
CA GLY A 80 -24.58 5.86 -5.01
C GLY A 80 -24.51 4.40 -5.48
N PHE A 81 -23.32 3.92 -5.89
CA PHE A 81 -23.07 2.53 -6.32
C PHE A 81 -21.94 1.85 -5.56
N SER A 82 -21.23 2.60 -4.73
CA SER A 82 -20.13 2.10 -3.91
C SER A 82 -20.58 0.97 -2.99
N SER A 83 -19.74 -0.06 -2.86
CA SER A 83 -20.06 -1.22 -2.03
C SER A 83 -18.81 -1.97 -1.52
N LEU A 84 -19.00 -2.71 -0.44
CA LEU A 84 -18.11 -3.80 -0.01
C LEU A 84 -18.78 -5.13 -0.35
N ARG A 85 -18.06 -6.03 -1.02
CA ARG A 85 -18.57 -7.30 -1.55
C ARG A 85 -17.75 -8.49 -1.08
N ASN A 86 -18.40 -9.63 -0.88
CA ASN A 86 -17.78 -10.94 -0.86
C ASN A 86 -18.22 -11.68 -2.13
N VAL A 87 -17.27 -12.06 -2.95
CA VAL A 87 -17.50 -12.61 -4.29
C VAL A 87 -16.96 -14.03 -4.37
N ASP A 88 -17.74 -14.94 -4.92
CA ASP A 88 -17.28 -16.26 -5.31
C ASP A 88 -16.32 -16.14 -6.49
N MET A 89 -15.06 -16.50 -6.25
CA MET A 89 -13.98 -16.28 -7.22
C MET A 89 -14.16 -17.04 -8.53
N GLN A 90 -14.80 -18.23 -8.48
CA GLN A 90 -14.95 -19.09 -9.66
C GLN A 90 -16.09 -18.63 -10.57
N THR A 91 -17.14 -18.08 -9.99
CA THR A 91 -18.36 -17.70 -10.72
C THR A 91 -18.55 -16.20 -10.89
N GLY A 92 -17.77 -15.38 -10.17
CA GLY A 92 -17.96 -13.92 -10.12
C GLY A 92 -19.24 -13.50 -9.38
N ARG A 93 -19.96 -14.46 -8.74
CA ARG A 93 -21.22 -14.18 -8.07
C ARG A 93 -21.00 -13.49 -6.73
N ILE A 94 -21.72 -12.39 -6.50
CA ILE A 94 -21.75 -11.70 -5.22
C ILE A 94 -22.49 -12.59 -4.20
N LEU A 95 -21.78 -13.02 -3.16
CA LEU A 95 -22.31 -13.82 -2.06
C LEU A 95 -22.88 -12.96 -0.95
N LYS A 96 -22.25 -11.80 -0.71
CA LYS A 96 -22.66 -10.81 0.28
C LYS A 96 -22.28 -9.42 -0.19
N LYS A 97 -23.10 -8.43 0.14
CA LYS A 97 -22.87 -7.02 -0.23
C LYS A 97 -23.33 -6.09 0.88
N VAL A 98 -22.55 -5.04 1.11
CA VAL A 98 -22.94 -3.88 1.91
C VAL A 98 -22.79 -2.66 1.03
N ASP A 99 -23.87 -1.91 0.85
CA ASP A 99 -23.84 -0.67 0.09
C ASP A 99 -23.25 0.46 0.95
N VAL A 100 -22.37 1.26 0.33
CA VAL A 100 -21.84 2.48 0.93
C VAL A 100 -22.71 3.64 0.49
N PRO A 101 -23.39 4.33 1.43
CA PRO A 101 -24.37 5.35 1.07
C PRO A 101 -23.70 6.61 0.50
N PRO A 102 -24.42 7.39 -0.33
CA PRO A 102 -23.96 8.73 -0.68
C PRO A 102 -23.75 9.61 0.57
N PRO A 103 -22.81 10.56 0.56
CA PRO A 103 -22.03 11.03 -0.59
C PRO A 103 -20.70 10.30 -0.79
N PHE A 104 -20.48 9.15 -0.17
CA PHE A 104 -19.21 8.47 -0.16
C PHE A 104 -18.92 7.75 -1.49
N PHE A 105 -17.70 7.92 -1.96
CA PHE A 105 -17.07 7.10 -2.98
C PHE A 105 -16.12 6.14 -2.28
N ALA A 106 -16.43 4.83 -2.27
CA ALA A 106 -15.58 3.85 -1.60
C ALA A 106 -14.33 3.54 -2.43
N GLU A 107 -13.25 3.31 -1.72
CA GLU A 107 -11.91 3.13 -2.26
C GLU A 107 -11.26 1.84 -1.72
N GLY A 108 -9.94 1.79 -1.58
CA GLY A 108 -9.17 0.63 -1.19
C GLY A 108 -9.62 -0.02 0.11
N ILE A 109 -9.37 -1.34 0.22
CA ILE A 109 -9.67 -2.14 1.42
C ILE A 109 -8.43 -2.88 1.91
N ALA A 110 -8.39 -3.14 3.22
CA ALA A 110 -7.44 -4.05 3.84
C ALA A 110 -8.14 -4.96 4.86
N LEU A 111 -7.64 -6.18 4.98
CA LEU A 111 -8.08 -7.13 6.01
C LEU A 111 -7.00 -7.24 7.09
N LEU A 112 -7.31 -6.84 8.32
CA LEU A 112 -6.40 -6.93 9.45
C LEU A 112 -7.17 -7.26 10.72
N ASN A 113 -6.69 -8.26 11.48
CA ASN A 113 -7.28 -8.67 12.76
C ASN A 113 -8.81 -8.94 12.68
N ASN A 114 -9.23 -9.69 11.66
CA ASN A 114 -10.64 -10.02 11.40
C ASN A 114 -11.53 -8.80 11.16
N LYS A 115 -10.96 -7.67 10.77
CA LYS A 115 -11.67 -6.45 10.38
C LYS A 115 -11.32 -6.06 8.96
N ILE A 116 -12.32 -5.62 8.20
CA ILE A 116 -12.15 -5.01 6.89
C ILE A 116 -12.16 -3.49 7.09
N TYR A 117 -11.08 -2.84 6.69
CA TYR A 117 -10.96 -1.38 6.64
C TYR A 117 -11.23 -0.95 5.21
N GLN A 118 -12.11 0.01 5.00
CA GLN A 118 -12.47 0.54 3.69
C GLN A 118 -12.32 2.06 3.69
N LEU A 119 -11.55 2.59 2.74
CA LEU A 119 -11.38 4.02 2.55
C LEU A 119 -12.56 4.63 1.81
N THR A 120 -12.68 5.95 1.87
CA THR A 120 -13.46 6.79 0.96
C THR A 120 -12.55 7.81 0.30
N TRP A 121 -12.87 8.29 -0.89
CA TRP A 121 -11.98 9.13 -1.68
C TRP A 121 -11.61 10.45 -0.96
N GLU A 122 -12.51 11.45 -0.95
CA GLU A 122 -12.21 12.82 -0.50
C GLU A 122 -12.71 13.11 0.92
N GLN A 123 -13.56 12.24 1.47
CA GLN A 123 -14.25 12.51 2.74
C GLN A 123 -13.37 12.29 3.96
N GLN A 124 -12.12 11.82 3.79
CA GLN A 124 -11.15 11.59 4.87
C GLN A 124 -11.72 10.68 5.98
N LEU A 125 -12.60 9.77 5.59
CA LEU A 125 -13.31 8.86 6.47
C LEU A 125 -13.16 7.43 5.95
N GLY A 126 -12.78 6.49 6.82
CA GLY A 126 -12.80 5.07 6.53
C GLY A 126 -13.84 4.35 7.37
N PHE A 127 -14.38 3.27 6.83
CA PHE A 127 -15.31 2.38 7.52
C PHE A 127 -14.60 1.12 7.98
N ILE A 128 -15.06 0.55 9.09
CA ILE A 128 -14.56 -0.69 9.66
C ILE A 128 -15.71 -1.67 9.74
N TYR A 129 -15.52 -2.85 9.17
CA TYR A 129 -16.50 -3.95 9.19
C TYR A 129 -15.90 -5.18 9.87
N ASP A 130 -16.73 -5.97 10.53
CA ASP A 130 -16.37 -7.33 10.91
C ASP A 130 -16.27 -8.20 9.65
N ALA A 131 -15.18 -8.94 9.50
CA ALA A 131 -14.90 -9.69 8.27
C ALA A 131 -15.86 -10.87 8.05
N ASN A 132 -16.48 -11.41 9.10
CA ASN A 132 -17.42 -12.54 9.00
C ASN A 132 -18.84 -12.04 8.74
N THR A 133 -19.28 -11.05 9.54
CA THR A 133 -20.66 -10.57 9.50
C THR A 133 -20.89 -9.44 8.50
N PHE A 134 -19.84 -8.73 8.04
CA PHE A 134 -19.92 -7.52 7.22
C PHE A 134 -20.70 -6.39 7.89
N GLU A 135 -20.96 -6.51 9.18
CA GLU A 135 -21.55 -5.43 9.95
C GLU A 135 -20.54 -4.31 10.15
N LYS A 136 -20.98 -3.07 9.97
CA LYS A 136 -20.14 -1.90 10.26
C LYS A 136 -19.96 -1.81 11.77
N VAL A 137 -18.73 -1.98 12.24
CA VAL A 137 -18.35 -1.97 13.66
C VAL A 137 -17.64 -0.68 14.08
N GLY A 138 -17.26 0.18 13.10
CA GLY A 138 -16.58 1.42 13.41
C GLY A 138 -16.32 2.29 12.20
N GLN A 139 -15.59 3.35 12.44
CA GLN A 139 -15.08 4.27 11.42
C GLN A 139 -13.82 4.95 11.93
N PHE A 140 -12.98 5.45 11.02
CA PHE A 140 -11.74 6.15 11.34
C PHE A 140 -11.55 7.34 10.42
N LYS A 141 -10.63 8.23 10.81
CA LYS A 141 -10.26 9.40 10.01
C LYS A 141 -8.80 9.30 9.58
N TYR A 142 -8.51 9.88 8.44
CA TYR A 142 -7.17 10.08 7.91
C TYR A 142 -7.11 11.40 7.15
N ASP A 143 -5.92 11.93 6.92
CA ASP A 143 -5.73 13.19 6.21
C ASP A 143 -5.62 12.98 4.71
N GLY A 144 -6.15 13.91 3.91
CA GLY A 144 -6.06 13.91 2.44
C GLY A 144 -7.00 12.90 1.79
N GLU A 145 -6.70 12.55 0.55
CA GLU A 145 -7.45 11.54 -0.20
C GLU A 145 -7.06 10.12 0.25
N GLY A 146 -7.97 9.18 0.08
CA GLY A 146 -7.70 7.74 0.21
C GLY A 146 -7.95 7.05 -1.12
N TRP A 147 -6.93 6.33 -1.63
CA TRP A 147 -7.01 5.57 -2.86
C TRP A 147 -6.85 4.06 -2.56
N GLY A 148 -5.64 3.55 -2.54
CA GLY A 148 -5.38 2.15 -2.21
C GLY A 148 -5.14 1.93 -0.72
N LEU A 149 -5.44 0.72 -0.24
CA LEU A 149 -5.18 0.30 1.14
C LEU A 149 -4.78 -1.18 1.17
N THR A 150 -3.68 -1.46 1.86
CA THR A 150 -3.27 -2.84 2.20
C THR A 150 -2.71 -2.89 3.62
N THR A 151 -2.13 -4.02 4.02
CA THR A 151 -1.52 -4.20 5.34
C THR A 151 -0.30 -5.12 5.29
N ASP A 152 0.71 -4.80 6.10
CA ASP A 152 1.86 -5.68 6.40
C ASP A 152 1.61 -6.60 7.61
N GLY A 153 0.38 -6.65 8.11
CA GLY A 153 -0.01 -7.36 9.33
C GLY A 153 0.19 -6.55 10.61
N GLN A 154 0.79 -5.36 10.55
CA GLN A 154 1.04 -4.48 11.70
C GLN A 154 0.57 -3.04 11.48
N SER A 155 0.52 -2.60 10.25
CA SER A 155 0.10 -1.25 9.85
C SER A 155 -0.93 -1.32 8.73
N LEU A 156 -1.78 -0.32 8.65
CA LEU A 156 -2.53 -0.03 7.43
C LEU A 156 -1.64 0.80 6.51
N ILE A 157 -1.54 0.41 5.25
CA ILE A 157 -0.66 1.03 4.25
C ILE A 157 -1.53 1.68 3.18
N LEU A 158 -1.45 3.01 3.05
CA LEU A 158 -2.38 3.83 2.29
C LEU A 158 -1.66 4.63 1.20
N SER A 159 -2.23 4.65 -0.01
CA SER A 159 -1.90 5.56 -1.11
C SER A 159 -2.94 6.69 -1.23
N ASP A 160 -2.55 7.79 -1.90
CA ASP A 160 -3.39 8.99 -2.08
C ASP A 160 -3.24 9.61 -3.48
N GLY A 161 -2.84 8.82 -4.48
CA GLY A 161 -2.57 9.31 -5.84
C GLY A 161 -1.27 10.11 -5.99
N SER A 162 -0.63 10.49 -4.90
CA SER A 162 0.72 11.10 -4.94
C SER A 162 1.80 10.03 -5.10
N ASN A 163 3.06 10.42 -4.97
CA ASN A 163 4.17 9.48 -4.86
C ASN A 163 4.47 9.06 -3.40
N ARG A 164 3.55 9.28 -2.49
CA ARG A 164 3.71 8.92 -1.07
C ARG A 164 2.84 7.74 -0.69
N ILE A 165 3.40 6.85 0.12
CA ILE A 165 2.68 5.78 0.79
C ILE A 165 2.83 6.01 2.30
N ARG A 166 1.71 6.00 3.02
CA ARG A 166 1.64 6.23 4.47
C ARG A 166 1.35 4.92 5.20
N PHE A 167 2.05 4.69 6.29
CA PHE A 167 1.82 3.57 7.20
C PHE A 167 1.12 4.12 8.44
N LEU A 168 -0.10 3.67 8.68
CA LEU A 168 -0.92 4.09 9.80
C LEU A 168 -0.94 3.02 10.88
N ASP A 169 -0.95 3.45 12.12
CA ASP A 169 -1.25 2.57 13.26
C ASP A 169 -2.73 2.13 13.19
N PRO A 170 -3.06 0.83 13.26
CA PRO A 170 -4.42 0.35 13.06
C PRO A 170 -5.39 0.66 14.20
N ASP A 171 -4.88 1.07 15.36
CA ASP A 171 -5.71 1.40 16.53
C ASP A 171 -5.94 2.91 16.67
N SER A 172 -4.88 3.71 16.48
CA SER A 172 -4.95 5.17 16.60
C SER A 172 -5.13 5.90 15.27
N PHE A 173 -4.90 5.22 14.14
CA PHE A 173 -4.91 5.75 12.77
C PHE A 173 -3.91 6.88 12.52
N GLN A 174 -2.96 7.05 13.44
CA GLN A 174 -1.89 8.02 13.27
C GLN A 174 -0.82 7.50 12.30
N VAL A 175 -0.27 8.42 11.48
CA VAL A 175 0.81 8.09 10.56
C VAL A 175 2.09 7.79 11.34
N LYS A 176 2.57 6.56 11.27
CA LYS A 176 3.84 6.09 11.88
C LYS A 176 5.03 6.33 10.97
N LYS A 177 4.80 6.23 9.66
CA LYS A 177 5.84 6.31 8.64
C LYS A 177 5.25 6.77 7.31
N THR A 178 6.04 7.50 6.54
CA THR A 178 5.76 7.83 5.13
C THR A 178 6.99 7.52 4.30
N ILE A 179 6.80 6.88 3.16
CA ILE A 179 7.83 6.68 2.15
C ILE A 179 7.48 7.46 0.88
N ALA A 180 8.51 7.94 0.18
CA ALA A 180 8.38 8.52 -1.15
C ALA A 180 8.75 7.47 -2.20
N VAL A 181 7.82 7.16 -3.11
CA VAL A 181 8.04 6.15 -4.14
C VAL A 181 8.78 6.76 -5.32
N THR A 182 9.87 6.10 -5.73
CA THR A 182 10.73 6.56 -6.83
C THR A 182 11.19 5.40 -7.71
N ASP A 183 11.29 5.67 -9.01
CA ASP A 183 12.03 4.87 -9.98
C ASP A 183 13.38 5.56 -10.25
N GLY A 184 14.45 5.03 -9.70
CA GLY A 184 15.71 5.75 -9.59
C GLY A 184 15.51 7.04 -8.78
N LYS A 185 15.67 8.21 -9.44
CA LYS A 185 15.43 9.54 -8.82
C LYS A 185 14.08 10.16 -9.18
N ALA A 186 13.35 9.55 -10.11
CA ALA A 186 12.06 10.07 -10.56
C ALA A 186 10.92 9.68 -9.61
N PRO A 187 10.09 10.62 -9.15
CA PRO A 187 8.92 10.29 -8.34
C PRO A 187 7.88 9.56 -9.17
N VAL A 188 7.31 8.47 -8.64
CA VAL A 188 6.21 7.72 -9.24
C VAL A 188 4.91 8.16 -8.59
N ARG A 189 4.05 8.80 -9.37
CA ARG A 189 2.74 9.33 -8.95
C ARG A 189 1.62 8.42 -9.41
N ASN A 190 0.39 8.79 -9.07
CA ASN A 190 -0.85 8.07 -9.39
C ASN A 190 -0.88 6.67 -8.77
N LEU A 191 -0.19 6.48 -7.65
CA LEU A 191 -0.26 5.22 -6.90
C LEU A 191 -1.69 5.02 -6.42
N ASN A 192 -2.28 3.89 -6.83
CA ASN A 192 -3.67 3.58 -6.60
C ASN A 192 -3.82 2.35 -5.72
N GLU A 193 -4.50 1.33 -6.17
CA GLU A 193 -4.73 0.13 -5.40
C GLU A 193 -3.42 -0.56 -4.99
N LEU A 194 -3.39 -1.10 -3.77
CA LEU A 194 -2.20 -1.63 -3.13
C LEU A 194 -2.41 -3.05 -2.62
N GLU A 195 -1.36 -3.87 -2.74
CA GLU A 195 -1.29 -5.18 -2.08
C GLU A 195 0.09 -5.45 -1.48
N PHE A 196 0.14 -6.13 -0.33
CA PHE A 196 1.40 -6.51 0.32
C PHE A 196 1.78 -7.95 -0.03
N VAL A 197 2.79 -8.10 -0.88
CA VAL A 197 3.19 -9.38 -1.49
C VAL A 197 4.61 -9.74 -1.09
N ASN A 198 4.79 -10.79 -0.26
CA ASN A 198 6.10 -11.33 0.10
C ASN A 198 7.13 -10.29 0.58
N GLY A 199 6.69 -9.29 1.35
CA GLY A 199 7.57 -8.26 1.91
C GLY A 199 7.74 -7.01 1.03
N GLU A 200 7.07 -6.93 -0.10
CA GLU A 200 7.04 -5.77 -1.00
C GLU A 200 5.61 -5.22 -1.12
N ILE A 201 5.48 -3.93 -1.43
CA ILE A 201 4.19 -3.33 -1.77
C ILE A 201 4.04 -3.35 -3.27
N TYR A 202 2.99 -4.02 -3.77
CA TYR A 202 2.57 -3.91 -5.15
C TYR A 202 1.54 -2.80 -5.26
N ALA A 203 1.72 -1.92 -6.24
CA ALA A 203 0.83 -0.78 -6.45
C ALA A 203 0.39 -0.70 -7.91
N ASN A 204 -0.91 -0.61 -8.15
CA ASN A 204 -1.40 -0.11 -9.42
C ASN A 204 -1.00 1.36 -9.58
N VAL A 205 -0.65 1.75 -10.79
CA VAL A 205 -0.45 3.15 -11.17
C VAL A 205 -1.58 3.53 -12.11
N TRP A 206 -2.42 4.46 -11.71
CA TRP A 206 -3.63 4.82 -12.46
C TRP A 206 -3.30 5.26 -13.88
N HIS A 207 -3.97 4.67 -14.87
CA HIS A 207 -3.71 4.74 -16.31
C HIS A 207 -2.36 4.16 -16.77
N ASP A 208 -1.75 3.25 -16.01
CA ASP A 208 -0.58 2.47 -16.44
C ASP A 208 -0.93 0.97 -16.37
N ASP A 209 -0.56 0.21 -17.39
CA ASP A 209 -0.75 -1.25 -17.41
C ASP A 209 0.30 -2.01 -16.59
N ARG A 210 1.15 -1.30 -15.86
CA ARG A 210 2.19 -1.89 -15.01
C ARG A 210 1.84 -1.77 -13.54
N ILE A 211 2.26 -2.78 -12.79
CA ILE A 211 2.28 -2.77 -11.33
C ILE A 211 3.69 -2.40 -10.87
N ALA A 212 3.80 -1.46 -9.95
CA ALA A 212 5.04 -1.12 -9.28
C ALA A 212 5.28 -2.06 -8.10
N SER A 213 6.39 -2.82 -8.09
CA SER A 213 6.89 -3.51 -6.89
C SER A 213 7.79 -2.54 -6.12
N ILE A 214 7.45 -2.26 -4.86
CA ILE A 214 8.04 -1.18 -4.07
C ILE A 214 8.63 -1.76 -2.78
N ASN A 215 9.88 -1.42 -2.50
CA ASN A 215 10.50 -1.72 -1.23
C ASN A 215 9.84 -0.87 -0.11
N PRO A 216 9.20 -1.46 0.90
CA PRO A 216 8.46 -0.74 1.92
C PRO A 216 9.37 0.04 2.89
N GLN A 217 10.69 -0.23 2.90
CA GLN A 217 11.64 0.47 3.77
C GLN A 217 12.17 1.76 3.12
N THR A 218 12.41 1.71 1.82
CA THR A 218 13.10 2.79 1.09
C THR A 218 12.17 3.59 0.17
N GLY A 219 11.05 2.99 -0.28
CA GLY A 219 10.18 3.55 -1.31
C GLY A 219 10.71 3.39 -2.75
N HIS A 220 11.88 2.76 -2.94
CA HIS A 220 12.38 2.51 -4.29
C HIS A 220 11.61 1.39 -4.96
N ILE A 221 11.30 1.55 -6.25
CA ILE A 221 10.77 0.48 -7.09
C ILE A 221 11.87 -0.57 -7.26
N THR A 222 11.52 -1.82 -6.97
CA THR A 222 12.39 -2.99 -7.12
C THR A 222 12.20 -3.67 -8.46
N ALA A 223 10.98 -3.60 -9.02
CA ALA A 223 10.63 -4.08 -10.35
C ALA A 223 9.34 -3.42 -10.86
N TRP A 224 9.19 -3.35 -12.17
CA TRP A 224 7.91 -3.15 -12.84
C TRP A 224 7.38 -4.51 -13.29
N ILE A 225 6.09 -4.77 -13.08
CA ILE A 225 5.40 -5.95 -13.61
C ILE A 225 4.54 -5.45 -14.76
N ASP A 226 4.92 -5.76 -15.97
CA ASP A 226 4.24 -5.30 -17.18
C ASP A 226 3.08 -6.25 -17.53
N LEU A 227 1.86 -5.75 -17.39
CA LEU A 227 0.61 -6.45 -17.70
C LEU A 227 -0.04 -5.95 -19.01
N THR A 228 0.70 -5.21 -19.84
CA THR A 228 0.22 -4.73 -21.14
C THR A 228 -0.38 -5.90 -21.93
N GLY A 229 -1.62 -5.71 -22.41
CA GLY A 229 -2.36 -6.70 -23.17
C GLY A 229 -2.96 -7.85 -22.33
N LEU A 230 -2.97 -7.77 -21.00
CA LEU A 230 -3.62 -8.75 -20.14
C LEU A 230 -5.12 -8.82 -20.42
N LEU A 231 -5.80 -7.67 -20.49
CA LEU A 231 -7.18 -7.60 -20.96
C LEU A 231 -7.19 -7.54 -22.49
N PRO A 232 -7.89 -8.45 -23.19
CA PRO A 232 -8.00 -8.40 -24.64
C PRO A 232 -8.61 -7.10 -25.13
N PRO A 233 -8.10 -6.52 -26.23
CA PRO A 233 -8.71 -5.35 -26.85
C PRO A 233 -10.18 -5.58 -27.19
N GLY A 234 -11.04 -4.63 -26.83
CA GLY A 234 -12.48 -4.68 -27.10
C GLY A 234 -13.34 -5.31 -26.00
N ASP A 235 -12.76 -5.89 -24.95
CA ASP A 235 -13.52 -6.39 -23.79
C ASP A 235 -14.20 -5.25 -23.04
N VAL A 236 -13.61 -4.06 -23.04
CA VAL A 236 -14.14 -2.83 -22.42
C VAL A 236 -13.97 -1.64 -23.39
N GLN A 237 -14.84 -0.62 -23.24
CA GLN A 237 -14.78 0.60 -24.05
C GLN A 237 -14.72 1.88 -23.20
N ASP A 238 -15.01 1.76 -21.92
CA ASP A 238 -14.95 2.89 -21.00
C ASP A 238 -13.48 3.29 -20.76
N PRO A 239 -13.09 4.56 -20.91
CA PRO A 239 -11.72 5.01 -20.69
C PRO A 239 -11.24 4.85 -19.24
N GLU A 240 -12.17 4.75 -18.27
CA GLU A 240 -11.85 4.49 -16.87
C GLU A 240 -11.77 2.99 -16.54
N ALA A 241 -11.99 2.11 -17.54
CA ALA A 241 -11.83 0.66 -17.37
C ALA A 241 -10.34 0.27 -17.42
N VAL A 242 -9.60 0.76 -16.43
CA VAL A 242 -8.14 0.59 -16.29
C VAL A 242 -7.80 -0.56 -15.33
N LEU A 243 -6.58 -1.07 -15.43
CA LEU A 243 -6.01 -2.02 -14.48
C LEU A 243 -6.08 -1.42 -13.06
N ASN A 244 -6.80 -2.06 -12.16
CA ASN A 244 -6.91 -1.69 -10.75
C ASN A 244 -7.51 -2.83 -9.92
N GLY A 245 -6.75 -3.32 -8.96
CA GLY A 245 -7.10 -4.45 -8.10
C GLY A 245 -6.05 -5.55 -8.17
N ILE A 246 -5.34 -5.74 -7.06
CA ILE A 246 -4.32 -6.77 -6.84
C ILE A 246 -4.73 -7.50 -5.57
N ALA A 247 -4.72 -8.83 -5.59
CA ALA A 247 -4.93 -9.61 -4.37
C ALA A 247 -3.95 -10.78 -4.31
N PHE A 248 -3.37 -11.00 -3.16
CA PHE A 248 -2.40 -12.07 -2.93
C PHE A 248 -2.90 -13.03 -1.84
N ASP A 249 -3.06 -14.28 -2.21
CA ASP A 249 -3.34 -15.34 -1.25
C ASP A 249 -2.02 -15.84 -0.64
N GLN A 250 -1.70 -15.36 0.55
CA GLN A 250 -0.48 -15.76 1.26
C GLN A 250 -0.42 -17.26 1.55
N SER A 251 -1.56 -17.93 1.70
CA SER A 251 -1.62 -19.36 2.02
C SER A 251 -1.21 -20.25 0.86
N SER A 252 -1.57 -19.85 -0.36
CA SER A 252 -1.31 -20.61 -1.60
C SER A 252 -0.23 -19.98 -2.48
N GLY A 253 0.18 -18.72 -2.22
CA GLY A 253 1.10 -17.96 -3.05
C GLY A 253 0.51 -17.53 -4.40
N ARG A 254 -0.83 -17.49 -4.52
CA ARG A 254 -1.54 -17.12 -5.75
C ARG A 254 -1.73 -15.61 -5.82
N LEU A 255 -1.47 -15.05 -6.98
CA LEU A 255 -1.63 -13.63 -7.27
C LEU A 255 -2.76 -13.41 -8.27
N PHE A 256 -3.67 -12.50 -7.93
CA PHE A 256 -4.84 -12.16 -8.73
C PHE A 256 -4.80 -10.69 -9.11
N VAL A 257 -5.28 -10.37 -10.31
CA VAL A 257 -5.41 -9.01 -10.80
C VAL A 257 -6.69 -8.84 -11.60
N THR A 258 -7.27 -7.67 -11.52
CA THR A 258 -8.43 -7.24 -12.29
C THR A 258 -8.33 -5.74 -12.63
N GLY A 259 -9.41 -5.15 -13.10
CA GLY A 259 -9.51 -3.71 -13.36
C GLY A 259 -10.92 -3.17 -13.11
N LYS A 260 -11.02 -1.86 -13.09
CA LYS A 260 -12.30 -1.16 -13.03
C LYS A 260 -13.14 -1.56 -14.24
N LEU A 261 -14.37 -2.02 -14.01
CA LEU A 261 -15.31 -2.45 -15.07
C LEU A 261 -14.79 -3.61 -15.95
N TRP A 262 -13.77 -4.32 -15.51
CA TRP A 262 -13.27 -5.47 -16.26
C TRP A 262 -14.20 -6.67 -16.10
N PRO A 263 -14.49 -7.43 -17.17
CA PRO A 263 -15.33 -8.63 -17.09
C PRO A 263 -14.55 -9.88 -16.62
N ARG A 264 -13.27 -9.73 -16.29
CA ARG A 264 -12.37 -10.85 -15.99
C ARG A 264 -11.52 -10.58 -14.73
N LEU A 265 -11.38 -11.61 -13.91
CA LEU A 265 -10.36 -11.74 -12.89
C LEU A 265 -9.28 -12.71 -13.39
N PHE A 266 -8.03 -12.30 -13.31
CA PHE A 266 -6.89 -13.11 -13.77
C PHE A 266 -6.07 -13.61 -12.60
N GLU A 267 -5.75 -14.91 -12.56
CA GLU A 267 -4.65 -15.43 -11.77
C GLU A 267 -3.39 -15.40 -12.61
N ILE A 268 -2.34 -14.79 -12.10
CA ILE A 268 -1.08 -14.65 -12.81
C ILE A 268 0.10 -15.20 -12.02
N LYS A 269 1.15 -15.59 -12.72
CA LYS A 269 2.49 -15.80 -12.18
C LYS A 269 3.45 -14.81 -12.81
N ILE A 270 4.27 -14.18 -11.97
CA ILE A 270 5.32 -13.27 -12.44
C ILE A 270 6.47 -14.10 -13.01
N LYS A 271 6.92 -13.76 -14.20
CA LYS A 271 8.12 -14.32 -14.84
C LYS A 271 9.32 -13.46 -14.46
N ARG A 272 10.25 -14.05 -13.76
CA ARG A 272 11.53 -13.43 -13.39
C ARG A 272 12.59 -13.71 -14.45
#